data_4debdc9c355a7eaa1b7b6b4ecd374357
#
_entry.id   4debdc9c355a7eaa1b7b6b4ecd374357
#
_cell.length_a   1.000
_cell.length_b   1.000
_cell.length_c   1.000
_cell.angle_alpha   90.00
_cell.angle_beta   90.00
_cell.angle_gamma   90.00
#
_symmetry.space_group_name_H-M   'P 1'
#
loop_
_entity.id
_entity.type
_entity.pdbx_description
1 polymer ?
#
loop_
_entity_poly.entity_id
_entity_poly.type
_entity_poly.pdbx_seq_one_letter_code
_entity_poly.pdbx_strand_id
1 'polypeptide(L)'
;GVAVMNTRDGQLQSYGDVAPYTAASTAKVLTAAAYYHLVETGDKSLDAPLGAFNAAFQLKAMINTSSDDSWLLLMRDIGYPNLTAYAATLGITYDPEQNLLAPADMARLLTQLATGKLLNADHTAELLGYMQHTNDEDLIPAAIAPGITVHHKYGVVQGYVHDAALLSAGDRSYAVVIYTWGPDDADSADRLDLIHDLTRQLTGALFGP
;
A
#
# COMPACT_ATOMS: atom_id res chain seq x y z
N GLY A 1 -7.34 -10.60 -8.01
CA GLY A 1 -7.45 -9.27 -8.60
C GLY A 1 -6.09 -8.61 -8.77
N VAL A 2 -5.86 -8.03 -9.92
CA VAL A 2 -4.62 -7.31 -10.23
C VAL A 2 -4.96 -5.93 -10.77
N ALA A 3 -4.25 -4.91 -10.31
CA ALA A 3 -4.32 -3.57 -10.87
C ALA A 3 -2.91 -3.06 -11.18
N VAL A 4 -2.73 -2.52 -12.37
CA VAL A 4 -1.48 -1.89 -12.83
C VAL A 4 -1.81 -0.47 -13.28
N MET A 5 -1.16 0.53 -12.70
CA MET A 5 -1.36 1.92 -13.08
C MET A 5 -0.02 2.57 -13.43
N ASN A 6 0.07 3.12 -14.64
CA ASN A 6 1.22 3.92 -15.04
C ASN A 6 1.19 5.26 -14.30
N THR A 7 2.25 5.57 -13.55
CA THR A 7 2.26 6.80 -12.72
C THR A 7 2.38 8.08 -13.55
N ARG A 8 2.87 8.01 -14.80
CA ARG A 8 3.07 9.17 -15.67
C ARG A 8 1.76 9.71 -16.24
N ASP A 9 0.90 8.82 -16.76
CA ASP A 9 -0.32 9.18 -17.48
C ASP A 9 -1.61 8.74 -16.76
N GLY A 10 -1.50 7.97 -15.67
CA GLY A 10 -2.62 7.48 -14.88
C GLY A 10 -3.40 6.36 -15.56
N GLN A 11 -2.89 5.78 -16.66
CA GLN A 11 -3.56 4.67 -17.33
C GLN A 11 -3.62 3.45 -16.42
N LEU A 12 -4.84 2.99 -16.14
CA LEU A 12 -5.13 1.83 -15.29
C LEU A 12 -5.50 0.62 -16.16
N GLN A 13 -4.92 -0.51 -15.82
CA GLN A 13 -5.31 -1.83 -16.32
C GLN A 13 -5.66 -2.73 -15.12
N SER A 14 -6.75 -3.47 -15.22
CA SER A 14 -7.22 -4.39 -14.18
C SER A 14 -7.49 -5.76 -14.76
N TYR A 15 -7.14 -6.80 -13.99
CA TYR A 15 -7.29 -8.20 -14.39
C TYR A 15 -7.87 -9.02 -13.25
N GLY A 16 -8.61 -10.07 -13.59
CA GLY A 16 -9.24 -10.95 -12.63
C GLY A 16 -10.42 -10.28 -11.91
N ASP A 17 -10.61 -10.58 -10.63
CA ASP A 17 -11.67 -9.99 -9.83
C ASP A 17 -11.29 -8.55 -9.41
N VAL A 18 -12.13 -7.60 -9.78
CA VAL A 18 -11.94 -6.17 -9.53
C VAL A 18 -12.72 -5.66 -8.30
N ALA A 19 -13.49 -6.53 -7.65
CA ALA A 19 -14.27 -6.18 -6.47
C ALA A 19 -13.36 -5.77 -5.29
N PRO A 20 -13.86 -5.06 -4.28
CA PRO A 20 -13.13 -4.82 -3.05
C PRO A 20 -12.78 -6.13 -2.32
N TYR A 21 -11.56 -6.23 -1.84
CA TYR A 21 -11.06 -7.31 -0.97
C TYR A 21 -10.94 -6.81 0.47
N THR A 22 -10.92 -7.72 1.43
CA THR A 22 -10.36 -7.42 2.75
C THR A 22 -8.88 -7.10 2.56
N ALA A 23 -8.53 -5.81 2.60
CA ALA A 23 -7.23 -5.31 2.16
C ALA A 23 -6.06 -5.73 3.05
N ALA A 24 -6.35 -6.35 4.20
CA ALA A 24 -5.36 -6.68 5.22
C ALA A 24 -4.47 -5.46 5.54
N SER A 25 -3.18 -5.67 5.73
CA SER A 25 -2.26 -4.59 6.07
C SER A 25 -1.89 -3.65 4.91
N THR A 26 -2.34 -3.89 3.69
CA THR A 26 -2.08 -2.95 2.59
C THR A 26 -2.79 -1.61 2.80
N ALA A 27 -3.98 -1.60 3.46
CA ALA A 27 -4.71 -0.38 3.80
C ALA A 27 -3.97 0.57 4.75
N LYS A 28 -2.92 0.09 5.43
CA LYS A 28 -2.06 0.92 6.30
C LYS A 28 -1.42 2.09 5.55
N VAL A 29 -1.19 1.95 4.24
CA VAL A 29 -0.68 3.05 3.40
C VAL A 29 -1.69 4.20 3.34
N LEU A 30 -2.98 3.91 3.21
CA LEU A 30 -4.04 4.94 3.24
C LEU A 30 -4.12 5.61 4.62
N THR A 31 -4.00 4.83 5.70
CA THR A 31 -3.97 5.37 7.06
C THR A 31 -2.78 6.30 7.26
N ALA A 32 -1.58 5.91 6.78
CA ALA A 32 -0.39 6.76 6.85
C ALA A 32 -0.56 8.06 6.07
N ALA A 33 -1.07 7.97 4.85
CA ALA A 33 -1.36 9.14 4.02
C ALA A 33 -2.35 10.10 4.69
N ALA A 34 -3.42 9.58 5.28
CA ALA A 34 -4.40 10.38 6.03
C ALA A 34 -3.77 11.08 7.24
N TYR A 35 -2.91 10.38 7.99
CA TYR A 35 -2.25 10.98 9.14
C TYR A 35 -1.26 12.08 8.74
N TYR A 36 -0.42 11.83 7.74
CA TYR A 36 0.47 12.87 7.19
C TYR A 36 -0.30 14.08 6.65
N HIS A 37 -1.43 13.86 5.99
CA HIS A 37 -2.29 14.96 5.56
C HIS A 37 -2.75 15.83 6.75
N LEU A 38 -3.17 15.22 7.86
CA LEU A 38 -3.54 15.94 9.08
C LEU A 38 -2.35 16.68 9.70
N VAL A 39 -1.13 16.15 9.58
CA VAL A 39 0.10 16.86 9.99
C VAL A 39 0.36 18.06 9.08
N GLU A 40 0.20 17.92 7.78
CA GLU A 40 0.42 19.01 6.80
C GLU A 40 -0.61 20.13 6.92
N THR A 41 -1.84 19.82 7.36
CA THR A 41 -2.89 20.82 7.64
C THR A 41 -2.76 21.45 9.03
N GLY A 42 -1.87 20.93 9.89
CA GLY A 42 -1.64 21.45 11.24
C GLY A 42 -2.61 20.89 12.30
N ASP A 43 -3.43 19.90 11.94
CA ASP A 43 -4.39 19.27 12.85
C ASP A 43 -3.73 18.23 13.77
N LYS A 44 -2.58 17.67 13.34
CA LYS A 44 -1.79 16.70 14.09
C LYS A 44 -0.30 17.07 14.06
N SER A 45 0.50 16.35 14.88
CA SER A 45 1.95 16.49 14.93
C SER A 45 2.63 15.12 14.98
N LEU A 46 3.73 14.96 14.28
CA LEU A 46 4.56 13.75 14.33
C LEU A 46 5.18 13.53 15.71
N ASP A 47 5.42 14.61 16.47
CA ASP A 47 5.98 14.55 17.81
C ASP A 47 4.92 14.30 18.91
N ALA A 48 3.62 14.35 18.54
CA ALA A 48 2.55 14.14 19.52
C ALA A 48 2.63 12.74 20.14
N PRO A 49 2.49 12.62 21.47
CA PRO A 49 2.42 11.31 22.13
C PRO A 49 1.22 10.50 21.61
N LEU A 50 1.48 9.27 21.18
CA LEU A 50 0.46 8.34 20.71
C LEU A 50 0.75 6.93 21.25
N GLY A 51 0.12 6.55 22.33
CA GLY A 51 0.50 5.37 23.10
C GLY A 51 1.82 5.57 23.86
N ALA A 52 2.70 4.58 23.80
CA ALA A 52 4.01 4.62 24.48
C ALA A 52 5.08 5.44 23.73
N PHE A 53 4.84 5.80 22.50
CA PHE A 53 5.77 6.51 21.60
C PHE A 53 5.07 7.69 20.95
N ASN A 54 5.78 8.44 20.10
CA ASN A 54 5.18 9.52 19.30
C ASN A 54 4.55 9.00 17.99
N ALA A 55 3.79 9.85 17.31
CA ALA A 55 3.10 9.49 16.08
C ALA A 55 4.06 9.09 14.94
N ALA A 56 5.24 9.71 14.85
CA ALA A 56 6.27 9.34 13.88
C ALA A 56 6.72 7.87 14.03
N PHE A 57 6.96 7.44 15.27
CA PHE A 57 7.29 6.03 15.56
C PHE A 57 6.15 5.10 15.15
N GLN A 58 4.89 5.48 15.46
CA GLN A 58 3.73 4.64 15.12
C GLN A 58 3.56 4.51 13.60
N LEU A 59 3.75 5.58 12.84
CA LEU A 59 3.71 5.54 11.37
C LEU A 59 4.78 4.60 10.80
N LYS A 60 6.02 4.72 11.26
CA LYS A 60 7.10 3.84 10.83
C LYS A 60 6.81 2.37 11.17
N ALA A 61 6.44 2.08 12.42
CA ALA A 61 6.15 0.72 12.86
C ALA A 61 4.96 0.12 12.10
N MET A 62 3.90 0.92 11.86
CA MET A 62 2.73 0.48 11.10
C MET A 62 3.09 0.08 9.66
N ILE A 63 3.93 0.84 8.98
CA ILE A 63 4.28 0.57 7.57
C ILE A 63 5.39 -0.47 7.46
N ASN A 64 6.54 -0.24 8.11
CA ASN A 64 7.73 -1.04 7.89
C ASN A 64 7.65 -2.43 8.55
N THR A 65 7.19 -2.51 9.79
CA THR A 65 7.02 -3.79 10.50
C THR A 65 5.58 -4.29 10.54
N SER A 66 4.68 -3.59 9.87
CA SER A 66 3.25 -3.93 9.81
C SER A 66 2.55 -4.05 11.17
N SER A 67 2.96 -3.25 12.17
CA SER A 67 2.39 -3.28 13.52
C SER A 67 0.89 -2.97 13.53
N ASP A 68 0.08 -3.91 14.00
CA ASP A 68 -1.36 -3.73 14.16
C ASP A 68 -1.69 -2.83 15.35
N ASP A 69 -0.90 -2.88 16.43
CA ASP A 69 -1.06 -1.98 17.59
C ASP A 69 -0.86 -0.52 17.16
N SER A 70 0.18 -0.24 16.37
CA SER A 70 0.42 1.10 15.82
C SER A 70 -0.70 1.54 14.89
N TRP A 71 -1.20 0.62 14.04
CA TRP A 71 -2.34 0.89 13.16
C TRP A 71 -3.59 1.25 13.96
N LEU A 72 -3.92 0.48 14.97
CA LEU A 72 -5.08 0.73 15.82
C LEU A 72 -4.99 2.10 16.51
N LEU A 73 -3.82 2.50 17.00
CA LEU A 73 -3.61 3.83 17.61
C LEU A 73 -3.85 4.95 16.59
N LEU A 74 -3.27 4.86 15.42
CA LEU A 74 -3.42 5.85 14.35
C LEU A 74 -4.86 5.92 13.83
N MET A 75 -5.52 4.78 13.61
CA MET A 75 -6.92 4.71 13.19
C MET A 75 -7.87 5.38 14.21
N ARG A 76 -7.63 5.17 15.51
CA ARG A 76 -8.42 5.80 16.57
C ARG A 76 -8.19 7.30 16.64
N ASP A 77 -6.95 7.74 16.42
CA ASP A 77 -6.59 9.15 16.49
C ASP A 77 -7.09 9.94 15.27
N ILE A 78 -7.16 9.31 14.09
CA ILE A 78 -7.81 9.88 12.89
C ILE A 78 -9.33 9.83 13.02
N GLY A 79 -9.88 8.68 13.43
CA GLY A 79 -11.29 8.34 13.42
C GLY A 79 -11.76 7.83 12.04
N TYR A 80 -12.60 6.80 12.03
CA TYR A 80 -13.10 6.17 10.79
C TYR A 80 -13.81 7.14 9.84
N PRO A 81 -14.70 8.04 10.33
CA PRO A 81 -15.35 9.00 9.43
C PRO A 81 -14.36 9.90 8.70
N ASN A 82 -13.30 10.36 9.38
CA ASN A 82 -12.28 11.23 8.78
C ASN A 82 -11.44 10.45 7.75
N LEU A 83 -11.11 9.19 8.04
CA LEU A 83 -10.37 8.33 7.11
C LEU A 83 -11.18 8.05 5.85
N THR A 84 -12.48 7.73 5.98
CA THR A 84 -13.40 7.55 4.85
C THR A 84 -13.55 8.84 4.04
N ALA A 85 -13.72 9.97 4.71
CA ALA A 85 -13.81 11.28 4.04
C ALA A 85 -12.51 11.62 3.29
N TYR A 86 -11.35 11.38 3.90
CA TYR A 86 -10.05 11.58 3.24
C TYR A 86 -9.91 10.69 2.00
N ALA A 87 -10.21 9.39 2.09
CA ALA A 87 -10.19 8.48 0.96
C ALA A 87 -11.07 8.98 -0.20
N ALA A 88 -12.27 9.47 0.11
CA ALA A 88 -13.19 10.01 -0.88
C ALA A 88 -12.61 11.24 -1.62
N THR A 89 -11.83 12.10 -0.95
CA THR A 89 -11.15 13.24 -1.61
C THR A 89 -10.13 12.79 -2.66
N LEU A 90 -9.61 11.58 -2.51
CA LEU A 90 -8.66 10.95 -3.43
C LEU A 90 -9.33 10.17 -4.57
N GLY A 91 -10.67 10.12 -4.58
CA GLY A 91 -11.44 9.27 -5.49
C GLY A 91 -11.30 7.77 -5.17
N ILE A 92 -11.10 7.43 -3.89
CA ILE A 92 -10.94 6.08 -3.37
C ILE A 92 -12.15 5.71 -2.52
N THR A 93 -12.68 4.51 -2.72
CA THR A 93 -13.72 3.93 -1.86
C THR A 93 -13.07 2.98 -0.85
N TYR A 94 -13.13 3.32 0.42
CA TYR A 94 -12.59 2.51 1.52
C TYR A 94 -13.61 2.36 2.65
N ASP A 95 -13.83 1.12 3.06
CA ASP A 95 -14.61 0.78 4.26
C ASP A 95 -13.66 0.40 5.40
N PRO A 96 -13.44 1.27 6.39
CA PRO A 96 -12.54 0.99 7.50
C PRO A 96 -13.09 -0.01 8.52
N GLU A 97 -14.42 -0.26 8.56
CA GLU A 97 -15.02 -1.21 9.50
C GLU A 97 -14.79 -2.65 9.04
N GLN A 98 -14.89 -2.89 7.74
CA GLN A 98 -14.65 -4.19 7.13
C GLN A 98 -13.26 -4.29 6.47
N ASN A 99 -12.52 -3.21 6.47
CA ASN A 99 -11.23 -3.08 5.79
C ASN A 99 -11.30 -3.45 4.31
N LEU A 100 -12.32 -2.95 3.59
CA LEU A 100 -12.54 -3.26 2.18
C LEU A 100 -11.93 -2.19 1.27
N LEU A 101 -11.08 -2.63 0.33
CA LEU A 101 -10.43 -1.78 -0.66
C LEU A 101 -10.24 -2.53 -1.98
N ALA A 102 -10.56 -1.90 -3.10
CA ALA A 102 -10.33 -2.49 -4.41
C ALA A 102 -8.85 -2.37 -4.84
N PRO A 103 -8.30 -3.35 -5.61
CA PRO A 103 -6.95 -3.25 -6.16
C PRO A 103 -6.72 -1.95 -6.96
N ALA A 104 -7.71 -1.52 -7.73
CA ALA A 104 -7.65 -0.29 -8.52
C ALA A 104 -7.53 0.98 -7.66
N ASP A 105 -8.23 1.02 -6.52
CA ASP A 105 -8.17 2.14 -5.59
C ASP A 105 -6.83 2.19 -4.85
N MET A 106 -6.26 1.04 -4.48
CA MET A 106 -4.91 0.97 -3.95
C MET A 106 -3.87 1.42 -5.00
N ALA A 107 -4.00 1.02 -6.26
CA ALA A 107 -3.10 1.49 -7.32
C ALA A 107 -3.21 3.00 -7.54
N ARG A 108 -4.41 3.58 -7.42
CA ARG A 108 -4.64 5.03 -7.45
C ARG A 108 -3.93 5.75 -6.30
N LEU A 109 -4.05 5.21 -5.08
CA LEU A 109 -3.37 5.75 -3.88
C LEU A 109 -1.85 5.79 -4.08
N LEU A 110 -1.26 4.65 -4.48
CA LEU A 110 0.18 4.54 -4.73
C LEU A 110 0.66 5.48 -5.85
N THR A 111 -0.14 5.63 -6.92
CA THR A 111 0.17 6.55 -8.02
C THR A 111 0.16 8.01 -7.54
N GLN A 112 -0.80 8.41 -6.72
CA GLN A 112 -0.84 9.76 -6.15
C GLN A 112 0.34 10.00 -5.20
N LEU A 113 0.75 8.99 -4.42
CA LEU A 113 1.94 9.05 -3.58
C LEU A 113 3.21 9.25 -4.44
N ALA A 114 3.41 8.41 -5.46
CA ALA A 114 4.58 8.46 -6.33
C ALA A 114 4.72 9.78 -7.11
N THR A 115 3.60 10.44 -7.40
CA THR A 115 3.57 11.69 -8.19
C THR A 115 3.58 12.96 -7.33
N GLY A 116 3.72 12.84 -6.00
CA GLY A 116 3.73 13.97 -5.06
C GLY A 116 2.38 14.72 -4.99
N LYS A 117 1.28 14.08 -5.41
CA LYS A 117 -0.07 14.66 -5.34
C LYS A 117 -0.75 14.37 -4.01
N LEU A 118 -0.21 13.47 -3.23
CA LEU A 118 -0.80 12.99 -1.99
C LEU A 118 -0.27 13.76 -0.78
N LEU A 119 1.04 13.95 -0.71
CA LEU A 119 1.77 14.54 0.40
C LEU A 119 2.86 15.48 -0.12
N ASN A 120 3.42 16.33 0.75
CA ASN A 120 4.62 17.10 0.44
C ASN A 120 5.83 16.18 0.16
N ALA A 121 6.93 16.77 -0.32
CA ALA A 121 8.10 15.99 -0.74
C ALA A 121 8.77 15.22 0.40
N ASP A 122 8.84 15.81 1.60
CA ASP A 122 9.50 15.20 2.76
C ASP A 122 8.69 13.99 3.28
N HIS A 123 7.38 14.15 3.48
CA HIS A 123 6.50 13.08 3.92
C HIS A 123 6.32 11.99 2.86
N THR A 124 6.33 12.36 1.57
CA THR A 124 6.35 11.38 0.47
C THR A 124 7.62 10.52 0.54
N ALA A 125 8.79 11.14 0.68
CA ALA A 125 10.06 10.42 0.78
C ALA A 125 10.13 9.53 2.03
N GLU A 126 9.62 10.04 3.15
CA GLU A 126 9.59 9.30 4.41
C GLU A 126 8.69 8.06 4.31
N LEU A 127 7.45 8.22 3.81
CA LEU A 127 6.52 7.10 3.63
C LEU A 127 7.06 6.05 2.66
N LEU A 128 7.60 6.47 1.51
CA LEU A 128 8.26 5.57 0.56
C LEU A 128 9.46 4.86 1.20
N GLY A 129 10.26 5.55 2.02
CA GLY A 129 11.37 4.94 2.76
C GLY A 129 10.91 3.84 3.73
N TYR A 130 9.76 4.00 4.39
CA TYR A 130 9.18 2.95 5.25
C TYR A 130 8.65 1.75 4.47
N MET A 131 8.33 1.91 3.19
CA MET A 131 7.88 0.85 2.28
C MET A 131 9.03 0.08 1.63
N GLN A 132 10.28 0.25 2.11
CA GLN A 132 11.45 -0.53 1.70
C GLN A 132 12.06 -1.26 2.90
N HIS A 133 12.70 -2.40 2.62
CA HIS A 133 13.33 -3.22 3.66
C HIS A 133 12.35 -3.50 4.82
N THR A 134 11.16 -3.92 4.45
CA THR A 134 10.10 -4.29 5.38
C THR A 134 10.45 -5.59 6.11
N ASN A 135 9.65 -6.00 7.06
CA ASN A 135 9.85 -7.29 7.73
C ASN A 135 9.34 -8.51 6.93
N ASP A 136 8.83 -8.29 5.70
CA ASP A 136 8.42 -9.35 4.78
C ASP A 136 8.71 -8.90 3.34
N GLU A 137 9.75 -9.46 2.75
CA GLU A 137 10.21 -9.19 1.37
C GLU A 137 9.93 -10.38 0.44
N ASP A 138 9.19 -11.39 0.91
CA ASP A 138 9.01 -12.66 0.20
C ASP A 138 7.94 -12.61 -0.92
N LEU A 139 7.19 -11.51 -1.04
CA LEU A 139 6.14 -11.35 -2.06
C LEU A 139 6.67 -10.71 -3.36
N ILE A 140 6.14 -9.56 -3.76
CA ILE A 140 6.62 -8.85 -4.97
C ILE A 140 8.14 -8.66 -4.97
N PRO A 141 8.81 -8.20 -3.88
CA PRO A 141 10.26 -7.99 -3.90
C PRO A 141 11.08 -9.20 -4.29
N ALA A 142 10.71 -10.41 -3.82
CA ALA A 142 11.44 -11.65 -4.12
C ALA A 142 11.41 -12.05 -5.61
N ALA A 143 10.44 -11.54 -6.38
CA ALA A 143 10.25 -11.87 -7.78
C ALA A 143 10.73 -10.78 -8.75
N ILE A 144 11.30 -9.69 -8.24
CA ILE A 144 11.74 -8.53 -9.05
C ILE A 144 13.11 -8.78 -9.67
N ALA A 145 13.26 -8.44 -10.93
CA ALA A 145 14.55 -8.45 -11.61
C ALA A 145 15.48 -7.32 -11.11
N PRO A 146 16.80 -7.52 -11.12
CA PRO A 146 17.75 -6.46 -10.76
C PRO A 146 17.57 -5.18 -11.58
N GLY A 147 17.72 -4.02 -10.93
CA GLY A 147 17.59 -2.71 -11.56
C GLY A 147 16.18 -2.09 -11.45
N ILE A 148 15.22 -2.78 -10.87
CA ILE A 148 13.90 -2.23 -10.54
C ILE A 148 13.88 -1.89 -9.03
N THR A 149 13.58 -0.65 -8.71
CA THR A 149 13.37 -0.22 -7.32
C THR A 149 11.94 -0.57 -6.91
N VAL A 150 11.80 -1.08 -5.69
CA VAL A 150 10.53 -1.49 -5.10
C VAL A 150 10.26 -0.70 -3.83
N HIS A 151 9.04 -0.16 -3.71
CA HIS A 151 8.46 0.30 -2.46
C HIS A 151 7.14 -0.43 -2.32
N HIS A 152 6.93 -1.19 -1.27
CA HIS A 152 5.75 -2.04 -1.16
C HIS A 152 5.14 -2.09 0.23
N LYS A 153 3.88 -2.51 0.28
CA LYS A 153 3.21 -2.91 1.51
C LYS A 153 2.47 -4.20 1.28
N TYR A 154 2.90 -5.25 1.95
CA TYR A 154 2.22 -6.53 1.99
C TYR A 154 1.04 -6.53 2.97
N GLY A 155 0.15 -7.52 2.83
CA GLY A 155 -0.95 -7.78 3.76
C GLY A 155 -1.37 -9.23 3.75
N VAL A 156 -1.44 -9.84 4.93
CA VAL A 156 -1.86 -11.25 5.10
C VAL A 156 -2.87 -11.33 6.23
N VAL A 157 -4.03 -11.91 5.96
CA VAL A 157 -5.06 -12.21 6.97
C VAL A 157 -6.06 -13.25 6.42
N GLN A 158 -6.37 -14.28 7.20
CA GLN A 158 -7.49 -15.20 6.94
C GLN A 158 -7.68 -15.63 5.47
N GLY A 159 -6.67 -16.20 4.85
CA GLY A 159 -6.72 -16.64 3.45
C GLY A 159 -6.46 -15.54 2.41
N TYR A 160 -6.37 -14.27 2.80
CA TYR A 160 -5.93 -13.17 1.95
C TYR A 160 -4.41 -13.03 2.00
N VAL A 161 -3.76 -13.01 0.84
CA VAL A 161 -2.34 -12.69 0.67
C VAL A 161 -2.22 -11.63 -0.41
N HIS A 162 -1.68 -10.49 -0.05
CA HIS A 162 -1.70 -9.30 -0.88
C HIS A 162 -0.34 -8.63 -0.91
N ASP A 163 -0.02 -7.99 -2.02
CA ASP A 163 1.05 -7.01 -2.08
C ASP A 163 0.68 -5.85 -3.00
N ALA A 164 1.07 -4.65 -2.59
CA ALA A 164 0.83 -3.40 -3.28
C ALA A 164 2.13 -2.61 -3.36
N ALA A 165 2.67 -2.45 -4.56
CA ALA A 165 3.99 -1.93 -4.81
C ALA A 165 4.02 -0.77 -5.81
N LEU A 166 4.97 0.16 -5.59
CA LEU A 166 5.50 1.06 -6.59
C LEU A 166 6.79 0.47 -7.15
N LEU A 167 6.82 0.23 -8.44
CA LEU A 167 7.96 -0.30 -9.17
C LEU A 167 8.52 0.77 -10.10
N SER A 168 9.82 1.00 -10.07
CA SER A 168 10.44 2.00 -10.92
C SER A 168 11.80 1.56 -11.49
N ALA A 169 12.04 1.89 -12.76
CA ALA A 169 13.31 1.70 -13.43
C ALA A 169 13.51 2.77 -14.52
N GLY A 170 14.56 3.58 -14.39
CA GLY A 170 14.78 4.73 -15.26
C GLY A 170 13.65 5.75 -15.14
N ASP A 171 13.02 6.07 -16.27
CA ASP A 171 11.88 7.00 -16.34
C ASP A 171 10.50 6.31 -16.29
N ARG A 172 10.48 4.98 -16.18
CA ARG A 172 9.25 4.17 -16.06
C ARG A 172 8.92 3.91 -14.60
N SER A 173 7.66 4.14 -14.22
CA SER A 173 7.16 3.87 -12.88
C SER A 173 5.69 3.42 -12.92
N TYR A 174 5.37 2.39 -12.15
CA TYR A 174 4.04 1.78 -12.11
C TYR A 174 3.65 1.44 -10.67
N ALA A 175 2.39 1.67 -10.35
CA ALA A 175 1.75 1.02 -9.20
C ALA A 175 1.26 -0.35 -9.64
N VAL A 176 1.70 -1.40 -8.95
CA VAL A 176 1.32 -2.80 -9.19
C VAL A 176 0.70 -3.35 -7.91
N VAL A 177 -0.55 -3.77 -7.99
CA VAL A 177 -1.30 -4.31 -6.85
C VAL A 177 -1.77 -5.72 -7.21
N ILE A 178 -1.45 -6.69 -6.37
CA ILE A 178 -1.86 -8.08 -6.52
C ILE A 178 -2.57 -8.50 -5.24
N TYR A 179 -3.89 -8.71 -5.34
CA TYR A 179 -4.74 -9.17 -4.25
C TYR A 179 -5.21 -10.58 -4.54
N THR A 180 -5.00 -11.48 -3.60
CA THR A 180 -5.40 -12.88 -3.73
C THR A 180 -6.26 -13.30 -2.54
N TRP A 181 -7.13 -14.27 -2.76
CA TRP A 181 -7.92 -14.91 -1.73
C TRP A 181 -8.00 -16.41 -1.98
N GLY A 182 -7.98 -17.18 -0.92
CA GLY A 182 -8.21 -18.63 -0.93
C GLY A 182 -8.95 -19.06 0.33
N PRO A 183 -9.71 -20.17 0.28
CA PRO A 183 -10.57 -20.60 1.37
C PRO A 183 -9.80 -21.11 2.59
N ASP A 184 -8.51 -21.39 2.45
CA ASP A 184 -7.68 -21.99 3.49
C ASP A 184 -6.36 -21.21 3.66
N ASP A 185 -5.94 -21.02 4.89
CA ASP A 185 -4.62 -20.44 5.20
C ASP A 185 -3.47 -21.40 4.79
N ALA A 186 -3.74 -22.72 4.70
CA ALA A 186 -2.77 -23.70 4.22
C ALA A 186 -2.32 -23.48 2.77
N ASP A 187 -3.16 -22.82 1.93
CA ASP A 187 -2.84 -22.54 0.53
C ASP A 187 -2.03 -21.23 0.36
N SER A 188 -1.46 -20.69 1.42
CA SER A 188 -0.65 -19.46 1.34
C SER A 188 0.58 -19.61 0.43
N ALA A 189 1.19 -20.79 0.36
CA ALA A 189 2.30 -21.11 -0.54
C ALA A 189 1.90 -20.98 -2.02
N ASP A 190 0.74 -21.52 -2.41
CA ASP A 190 0.24 -21.43 -3.79
C ASP A 190 -0.03 -19.96 -4.19
N ARG A 191 -0.50 -19.15 -3.24
CA ARG A 191 -0.72 -17.71 -3.47
C ARG A 191 0.59 -16.93 -3.56
N LEU A 192 1.60 -17.31 -2.79
CA LEU A 192 2.96 -16.76 -2.90
C LEU A 192 3.54 -17.03 -4.30
N ASP A 193 3.47 -18.28 -4.76
CA ASP A 193 3.94 -18.66 -6.09
C ASP A 193 3.17 -17.90 -7.19
N LEU A 194 1.84 -17.76 -7.04
CA LEU A 194 1.02 -16.96 -7.96
C LEU A 194 1.47 -15.49 -8.01
N ILE A 195 1.74 -14.88 -6.85
CA ILE A 195 2.24 -13.48 -6.79
C ILE A 195 3.59 -13.38 -7.48
N HIS A 196 4.50 -14.33 -7.26
CA HIS A 196 5.80 -14.37 -7.94
C HIS A 196 5.67 -14.48 -9.46
N ASP A 197 4.82 -15.37 -9.94
CA ASP A 197 4.63 -15.59 -11.37
C ASP A 197 4.00 -14.36 -12.05
N LEU A 198 2.98 -13.77 -11.43
CA LEU A 198 2.36 -12.52 -11.89
C LEU A 198 3.38 -11.38 -11.90
N THR A 199 4.19 -11.26 -10.84
CA THR A 199 5.22 -10.22 -10.74
C THR A 199 6.26 -10.35 -11.87
N ARG A 200 6.77 -11.56 -12.13
CA ARG A 200 7.73 -11.78 -13.23
C ARG A 200 7.13 -11.44 -14.59
N GLN A 201 5.89 -11.86 -14.87
CA GLN A 201 5.20 -11.57 -16.12
C GLN A 201 4.95 -10.07 -16.30
N LEU A 202 4.41 -9.41 -15.26
CA LEU A 202 4.13 -7.97 -15.29
C LEU A 202 5.42 -7.16 -15.47
N THR A 203 6.45 -7.44 -14.68
CA THR A 203 7.72 -6.70 -14.79
C THR A 203 8.43 -6.94 -16.12
N GLY A 204 8.34 -8.14 -16.67
CA GLY A 204 8.81 -8.43 -18.02
C GLY A 204 8.09 -7.60 -19.11
N ALA A 205 6.78 -7.42 -18.97
CA ALA A 205 5.98 -6.61 -19.91
C ALA A 205 6.19 -5.10 -19.70
N LEU A 206 6.34 -4.64 -18.45
CA LEU A 206 6.44 -3.21 -18.11
C LEU A 206 7.85 -2.64 -18.28
N PHE A 207 8.88 -3.42 -17.99
CA PHE A 207 10.28 -2.99 -17.96
C PHE A 207 11.20 -3.73 -18.94
N GLY A 208 10.69 -4.74 -19.61
CA GLY A 208 11.42 -5.43 -20.66
C GLY A 208 11.83 -4.51 -21.84
N PRO A 209 12.74 -4.99 -22.70
CA PRO A 209 13.25 -4.23 -23.83
C PRO A 209 12.17 -3.91 -24.86
#